data_fb7bde7f43e15aeb20f1a3b686edc1eb
#
_entry.id   fb7bde7f43e15aeb20f1a3b686edc1eb
#
_cell.length_a   1.000
_cell.length_b   1.000
_cell.length_c   1.000
_cell.angle_alpha   90.00
_cell.angle_beta   90.00
_cell.angle_gamma   90.00
#
_symmetry.space_group_name_H-M   'P 1'
#
loop_
_entity.id
_entity.type
_entity.pdbx_description
1 polymer ?
#
loop_
_entity_poly.entity_id
_entity_poly.type
_entity_poly.pdbx_seq_one_letter_code
_entity_poly.pdbx_strand_id
1 'polypeptide(L)'
;PGMTVGMSGFTGSGYPKEVPLALAEQIEEAHAKGEDFRVRVWTGASTGPELDAALAKVDGIEFRLPYNSDPIAREKINSGKMDYFDMHLSQVAPMAWQGFLGKLDVALVEVTGITPDGLLIPSSSVGNNKTWLARADKIILEVNSWQSPALEGIHDIYYGTQLPPLRVPIPLVRADDRIGSKYLQVDPAKVVAVVETDKPDRN
;
A
#
# COMPACT_ATOMS: atom_id res chain seq x y z
N PRO A 1 1.19 -13.86 11.42
CA PRO A 1 -0.13 -14.38 11.12
C PRO A 1 -1.24 -13.42 11.56
N GLY A 2 -2.35 -13.34 10.79
CA GLY A 2 -3.53 -12.55 11.13
C GLY A 2 -3.38 -11.04 11.11
N MET A 3 -2.21 -10.51 10.81
CA MET A 3 -1.99 -9.06 10.74
C MET A 3 -2.61 -8.47 9.48
N THR A 4 -3.07 -7.22 9.59
CA THR A 4 -3.52 -6.42 8.45
C THR A 4 -2.34 -5.63 7.89
N VAL A 5 -2.08 -5.81 6.60
CA VAL A 5 -1.00 -5.16 5.88
C VAL A 5 -1.58 -4.23 4.81
N GLY A 6 -1.24 -2.95 4.88
CA GLY A 6 -1.59 -1.94 3.88
C GLY A 6 -0.46 -1.79 2.85
N MET A 7 -0.76 -2.07 1.60
CA MET A 7 0.17 -1.95 0.49
C MET A 7 -0.55 -1.25 -0.64
N SER A 8 0.05 -0.24 -1.25
CA SER A 8 -0.62 0.51 -2.29
C SER A 8 0.28 0.75 -3.48
N GLY A 9 -0.33 0.87 -4.60
CA GLY A 9 0.17 1.27 -5.88
C GLY A 9 -1.03 1.63 -6.74
N PHE A 10 -0.82 1.85 -8.01
CA PHE A 10 -1.89 2.01 -8.98
C PHE A 10 -1.70 1.01 -10.11
N THR A 11 -2.41 -0.11 -10.06
CA THR A 11 -2.21 -1.26 -10.95
C THR A 11 -0.75 -1.75 -10.89
N GLY A 12 -0.03 -1.73 -12.00
CA GLY A 12 1.36 -2.13 -12.07
C GLY A 12 2.40 -1.05 -11.71
N SER A 13 1.99 0.08 -11.12
CA SER A 13 2.86 1.23 -10.86
C SER A 13 2.99 1.54 -9.38
N GLY A 14 4.22 1.70 -8.88
CA GLY A 14 4.52 2.25 -7.55
C GLY A 14 4.03 1.40 -6.38
N TYR A 15 4.02 0.08 -6.50
CA TYR A 15 3.67 -0.86 -5.42
C TYR A 15 4.93 -1.56 -4.89
N PRO A 16 4.96 -1.99 -3.63
CA PRO A 16 6.07 -2.76 -3.10
C PRO A 16 6.20 -4.12 -3.78
N LYS A 17 7.41 -4.55 -4.09
CA LYS A 17 7.69 -5.74 -4.90
C LYS A 17 8.57 -6.76 -4.19
N GLU A 18 9.58 -6.31 -3.44
CA GLU A 18 10.54 -7.20 -2.79
C GLU A 18 10.00 -7.79 -1.50
N VAL A 19 9.46 -6.96 -0.63
CA VAL A 19 8.96 -7.39 0.67
C VAL A 19 7.76 -8.35 0.55
N PRO A 20 6.79 -8.14 -0.38
CA PRO A 20 5.72 -9.12 -0.59
C PRO A 20 6.22 -10.49 -1.07
N LEU A 21 7.28 -10.55 -1.90
CA LEU A 21 7.89 -11.81 -2.31
C LEU A 21 8.54 -12.53 -1.13
N ALA A 22 9.34 -11.82 -0.33
CA ALA A 22 9.95 -12.38 0.87
C ALA A 22 8.89 -12.84 1.91
N LEU A 23 7.77 -12.12 2.01
CA LEU A 23 6.64 -12.53 2.85
C LEU A 23 6.00 -13.82 2.32
N ALA A 24 5.83 -13.96 1.01
CA ALA A 24 5.28 -15.17 0.39
C ALA A 24 6.16 -16.38 0.67
N GLU A 25 7.50 -16.25 0.56
CA GLU A 25 8.46 -17.30 0.91
C GLU A 25 8.33 -17.73 2.38
N GLN A 26 8.24 -16.78 3.32
CA GLN A 26 8.06 -17.08 4.74
C GLN A 26 6.72 -17.78 5.03
N ILE A 27 5.67 -17.40 4.33
CA ILE A 27 4.35 -18.04 4.45
C ILE A 27 4.43 -19.49 3.93
N GLU A 28 5.06 -19.72 2.80
CA GLU A 28 5.25 -21.05 2.22
C GLU A 28 6.04 -21.96 3.17
N GLU A 29 7.13 -21.45 3.75
CA GLU A 29 7.90 -22.17 4.76
C GLU A 29 7.11 -22.51 6.03
N ALA A 30 6.26 -21.59 6.50
CA ALA A 30 5.39 -21.81 7.65
C ALA A 30 4.35 -22.90 7.36
N HIS A 31 3.69 -22.82 6.20
CA HIS A 31 2.73 -23.82 5.76
C HIS A 31 3.37 -25.22 5.61
N ALA A 32 4.61 -25.29 5.10
CA ALA A 32 5.35 -26.56 5.03
C ALA A 32 5.62 -27.20 6.39
N LYS A 33 5.61 -26.41 7.47
CA LYS A 33 5.73 -26.85 8.87
C LYS A 33 4.38 -27.12 9.53
N GLY A 34 3.27 -26.92 8.81
CA GLY A 34 1.90 -27.09 9.32
C GLY A 34 1.40 -25.89 10.14
N GLU A 35 2.06 -24.75 10.02
CA GLU A 35 1.66 -23.50 10.68
C GLU A 35 0.70 -22.70 9.79
N ASP A 36 -0.43 -22.24 10.32
CA ASP A 36 -1.34 -21.34 9.60
C ASP A 36 -0.79 -19.90 9.63
N PHE A 37 -0.20 -19.48 8.52
CA PHE A 37 0.31 -18.12 8.37
C PHE A 37 -0.38 -17.44 7.20
N ARG A 38 -1.36 -16.60 7.49
CA ARG A 38 -2.05 -15.75 6.52
C ARG A 38 -2.10 -14.30 7.01
N VAL A 39 -2.26 -13.37 6.08
CA VAL A 39 -2.37 -11.94 6.34
C VAL A 39 -3.62 -11.36 5.68
N ARG A 40 -4.09 -10.25 6.19
CA ARG A 40 -5.17 -9.46 5.60
C ARG A 40 -4.55 -8.33 4.80
N VAL A 41 -4.91 -8.19 3.53
CA VAL A 41 -4.27 -7.26 2.60
C VAL A 41 -5.24 -6.16 2.18
N TRP A 42 -4.86 -4.93 2.48
CA TRP A 42 -5.54 -3.73 2.00
C TRP A 42 -4.67 -3.03 0.96
N THR A 43 -5.27 -2.70 -0.19
CA THR A 43 -4.54 -1.96 -1.22
C THR A 43 -5.31 -0.71 -1.65
N GLY A 44 -4.87 -0.11 -2.73
CA GLY A 44 -5.65 0.82 -3.55
C GLY A 44 -6.27 0.06 -4.72
N ALA A 45 -5.96 0.47 -5.96
CA ALA A 45 -6.22 -0.35 -7.14
C ALA A 45 -5.43 -1.67 -7.04
N SER A 46 -5.78 -2.65 -7.88
CA SER A 46 -5.04 -3.90 -7.97
C SER A 46 -3.55 -3.65 -8.18
N THR A 47 -2.70 -4.50 -7.62
CA THR A 47 -1.26 -4.41 -7.73
C THR A 47 -0.68 -5.48 -8.68
N GLY A 48 0.63 -5.54 -8.80
CA GLY A 48 1.29 -6.48 -9.70
C GLY A 48 1.47 -7.89 -9.12
N PRO A 49 1.99 -8.82 -9.94
CA PRO A 49 2.11 -10.22 -9.57
C PRO A 49 3.07 -10.48 -8.42
N GLU A 50 4.01 -9.62 -8.15
CA GLU A 50 4.95 -9.72 -7.02
C GLU A 50 4.23 -9.61 -5.67
N LEU A 51 3.06 -8.99 -5.64
CA LEU A 51 2.22 -8.85 -4.46
C LEU A 51 1.02 -9.80 -4.54
N ASP A 52 0.06 -9.51 -5.43
CA ASP A 52 -1.22 -10.22 -5.47
C ASP A 52 -1.05 -11.71 -5.83
N ALA A 53 -0.33 -12.02 -6.93
CA ALA A 53 -0.14 -13.40 -7.34
C ALA A 53 0.78 -14.18 -6.40
N ALA A 54 1.88 -13.59 -5.93
CA ALA A 54 2.82 -14.28 -5.07
C ALA A 54 2.17 -14.72 -3.75
N LEU A 55 1.48 -13.81 -3.07
CA LEU A 55 0.79 -14.14 -1.82
C LEU A 55 -0.41 -15.08 -2.02
N ALA A 56 -1.15 -14.94 -3.14
CA ALA A 56 -2.28 -15.82 -3.43
C ALA A 56 -1.83 -17.27 -3.76
N LYS A 57 -0.69 -17.46 -4.42
CA LYS A 57 -0.14 -18.79 -4.75
C LYS A 57 0.12 -19.65 -3.52
N VAL A 58 0.62 -19.04 -2.47
CA VAL A 58 0.98 -19.72 -1.22
C VAL A 58 -0.17 -19.74 -0.21
N ASP A 59 -1.42 -19.44 -0.61
CA ASP A 59 -2.58 -19.31 0.27
C ASP A 59 -2.37 -18.33 1.43
N GLY A 60 -1.53 -17.30 1.21
CA GLY A 60 -1.08 -16.36 2.23
C GLY A 60 -2.06 -15.23 2.53
N ILE A 61 -3.15 -15.09 1.78
CA ILE A 61 -4.13 -14.02 1.97
C ILE A 61 -5.41 -14.60 2.59
N GLU A 62 -5.74 -14.16 3.79
CA GLU A 62 -7.02 -14.45 4.44
C GLU A 62 -8.13 -13.55 3.89
N PHE A 63 -7.84 -12.25 3.78
CA PHE A 63 -8.81 -11.22 3.39
C PHE A 63 -8.17 -10.18 2.46
N ARG A 64 -8.90 -9.75 1.43
CA ARG A 64 -8.44 -8.78 0.43
C ARG A 64 -9.49 -7.70 0.15
N LEU A 65 -9.07 -6.43 0.07
CA LEU A 65 -9.86 -5.30 -0.41
C LEU A 65 -8.97 -4.31 -1.21
N PRO A 66 -9.53 -3.38 -1.98
CA PRO A 66 -10.92 -3.22 -2.40
C PRO A 66 -11.21 -3.85 -3.76
N TYR A 67 -10.20 -3.95 -4.63
CA TYR A 67 -10.31 -4.42 -6.01
C TYR A 67 -9.12 -5.30 -6.38
N ASN A 68 -9.39 -6.37 -7.11
CA ASN A 68 -8.34 -7.29 -7.55
C ASN A 68 -8.57 -7.75 -8.98
N SER A 69 -7.53 -7.67 -9.82
CA SER A 69 -7.53 -8.15 -11.21
C SER A 69 -6.65 -9.38 -11.42
N ASP A 70 -5.88 -9.79 -10.41
CA ASP A 70 -5.00 -10.96 -10.51
C ASP A 70 -5.82 -12.25 -10.67
N PRO A 71 -5.50 -13.11 -11.66
CA PRO A 71 -6.30 -14.31 -11.94
C PRO A 71 -6.20 -15.37 -10.82
N ILE A 72 -5.06 -15.49 -10.13
CA ILE A 72 -4.87 -16.48 -9.08
C ILE A 72 -5.66 -16.06 -7.83
N ALA A 73 -5.53 -14.80 -7.43
CA ALA A 73 -6.31 -14.25 -6.33
C ALA A 73 -7.82 -14.33 -6.62
N ARG A 74 -8.24 -14.05 -7.86
CA ARG A 74 -9.64 -14.18 -8.28
C ARG A 74 -10.16 -15.61 -8.16
N GLU A 75 -9.37 -16.61 -8.52
CA GLU A 75 -9.72 -18.01 -8.34
C GLU A 75 -9.94 -18.36 -6.86
N LYS A 76 -9.03 -17.90 -5.98
CA LYS A 76 -9.15 -18.09 -4.53
C LYS A 76 -10.40 -17.43 -3.95
N ILE A 77 -10.71 -16.21 -4.39
CA ILE A 77 -11.94 -15.50 -4.01
C ILE A 77 -13.18 -16.27 -4.45
N ASN A 78 -13.25 -16.65 -5.73
CA ASN A 78 -14.41 -17.35 -6.30
C ASN A 78 -14.62 -18.75 -5.69
N SER A 79 -13.56 -19.39 -5.23
CA SER A 79 -13.63 -20.70 -4.56
C SER A 79 -13.88 -20.61 -3.04
N GLY A 80 -14.01 -19.40 -2.48
CA GLY A 80 -14.24 -19.18 -1.05
C GLY A 80 -13.02 -19.44 -0.16
N LYS A 81 -11.81 -19.51 -0.75
CA LYS A 81 -10.56 -19.70 -0.02
C LYS A 81 -9.94 -18.39 0.48
N MET A 82 -10.39 -17.26 -0.04
CA MET A 82 -9.96 -15.91 0.32
C MET A 82 -11.20 -15.05 0.49
N ASP A 83 -11.33 -14.43 1.65
CA ASP A 83 -12.38 -13.45 1.89
C ASP A 83 -12.09 -12.16 1.09
N TYR A 84 -13.14 -11.60 0.51
CA TYR A 84 -13.00 -10.43 -0.34
C TYR A 84 -14.11 -9.41 -0.10
N PHE A 85 -13.71 -8.15 -0.04
CA PHE A 85 -14.63 -7.05 0.06
C PHE A 85 -14.41 -6.06 -1.08
N ASP A 86 -15.31 -6.10 -2.07
CA ASP A 86 -15.34 -5.14 -3.16
C ASP A 86 -15.91 -3.81 -2.69
N MET A 87 -15.20 -2.73 -2.96
CA MET A 87 -15.64 -1.39 -2.62
C MET A 87 -15.05 -0.35 -3.56
N HIS A 88 -15.74 0.77 -3.70
CA HIS A 88 -15.19 1.87 -4.47
C HIS A 88 -13.84 2.33 -3.89
N LEU A 89 -12.85 2.50 -4.75
CA LEU A 89 -11.51 2.94 -4.36
C LEU A 89 -11.53 4.24 -3.56
N SER A 90 -12.42 5.17 -3.92
CA SER A 90 -12.61 6.43 -3.21
C SER A 90 -13.12 6.29 -1.76
N GLN A 91 -13.67 5.14 -1.39
CA GLN A 91 -14.17 4.88 -0.03
C GLN A 91 -13.11 4.27 0.89
N VAL A 92 -12.05 3.69 0.35
CA VAL A 92 -11.03 2.95 1.14
C VAL A 92 -10.38 3.85 2.19
N ALA A 93 -9.80 4.97 1.77
CA ALA A 93 -9.15 5.90 2.69
C ALA A 93 -10.12 6.48 3.75
N PRO A 94 -11.30 7.01 3.38
CA PRO A 94 -12.28 7.47 4.37
C PRO A 94 -12.69 6.40 5.39
N MET A 95 -12.94 5.16 4.96
CA MET A 95 -13.32 4.07 5.85
C MET A 95 -12.19 3.65 6.78
N ALA A 96 -10.94 3.64 6.29
CA ALA A 96 -9.76 3.40 7.12
C ALA A 96 -9.59 4.51 8.17
N TRP A 97 -9.76 5.78 7.81
CA TRP A 97 -9.69 6.90 8.74
C TRP A 97 -10.77 6.87 9.82
N GLN A 98 -11.98 6.44 9.47
CA GLN A 98 -13.11 6.32 10.39
C GLN A 98 -13.05 5.05 11.26
N GLY A 99 -12.11 4.14 10.99
CA GLY A 99 -11.93 2.90 11.74
C GLY A 99 -12.87 1.76 11.34
N PHE A 100 -13.71 1.94 10.32
CA PHE A 100 -14.65 0.89 9.86
C PHE A 100 -13.96 -0.36 9.32
N LEU A 101 -12.73 -0.23 8.81
CA LEU A 101 -11.94 -1.35 8.34
C LEU A 101 -11.15 -2.06 9.46
N GLY A 102 -11.16 -1.48 10.67
CA GLY A 102 -10.42 -2.00 11.80
C GLY A 102 -8.98 -1.48 11.85
N LYS A 103 -8.10 -2.29 12.47
CA LYS A 103 -6.70 -1.94 12.72
C LYS A 103 -5.83 -2.22 11.49
N LEU A 104 -4.89 -1.34 11.22
CA LEU A 104 -3.80 -1.55 10.27
C LEU A 104 -2.49 -1.77 11.05
N ASP A 105 -1.94 -2.97 10.99
CA ASP A 105 -0.76 -3.34 11.75
C ASP A 105 0.52 -2.88 11.05
N VAL A 106 0.63 -3.11 9.74
CA VAL A 106 1.84 -2.81 8.97
C VAL A 106 1.48 -2.08 7.68
N ALA A 107 2.24 -1.04 7.35
CA ALA A 107 2.25 -0.45 6.01
C ALA A 107 3.54 -0.84 5.28
N LEU A 108 3.40 -1.32 4.05
CA LEU A 108 4.51 -1.48 3.12
C LEU A 108 4.37 -0.45 2.01
N VAL A 109 5.36 0.41 1.86
CA VAL A 109 5.30 1.54 0.92
C VAL A 109 6.55 1.60 0.07
N GLU A 110 6.37 1.55 -1.25
CA GLU A 110 7.46 1.84 -2.18
C GLU A 110 7.65 3.34 -2.30
N VAL A 111 8.90 3.76 -2.30
CA VAL A 111 9.34 5.15 -2.47
C VAL A 111 10.55 5.20 -3.40
N THR A 112 10.75 6.34 -4.08
CA THR A 112 11.94 6.58 -4.92
C THR A 112 13.15 6.93 -4.05
N GLY A 113 12.91 7.56 -2.90
CA GLY A 113 13.98 7.96 -1.99
C GLY A 113 13.46 8.59 -0.71
N ILE A 114 14.39 8.86 0.18
CA ILE A 114 14.15 9.54 1.46
C ILE A 114 15.03 10.77 1.49
N THR A 115 14.45 11.93 1.76
CA THR A 115 15.20 13.19 1.86
C THR A 115 16.04 13.22 3.15
N PRO A 116 17.06 14.10 3.26
CA PRO A 116 17.82 14.28 4.50
C PRO A 116 16.96 14.64 5.71
N ASP A 117 15.82 15.29 5.49
CA ASP A 117 14.85 15.66 6.52
C ASP A 117 13.84 14.53 6.85
N GLY A 118 14.02 13.35 6.26
CA GLY A 118 13.15 12.18 6.49
C GLY A 118 11.82 12.19 5.77
N LEU A 119 11.62 13.09 4.80
CA LEU A 119 10.45 13.07 3.94
C LEU A 119 10.59 12.01 2.85
N LEU A 120 9.51 11.37 2.46
CA LEU A 120 9.53 10.32 1.45
C LEU A 120 9.21 10.89 0.07
N ILE A 121 10.08 10.63 -0.90
CA ILE A 121 9.82 10.90 -2.32
C ILE A 121 8.96 9.76 -2.85
N PRO A 122 7.68 10.01 -3.22
CA PRO A 122 6.83 8.94 -3.74
C PRO A 122 7.42 8.32 -5.01
N SER A 123 7.09 7.06 -5.27
CA SER A 123 7.40 6.44 -6.54
C SER A 123 6.42 6.86 -7.64
N SER A 124 6.22 6.07 -8.68
CA SER A 124 5.35 6.40 -9.82
C SER A 124 3.86 6.58 -9.44
N SER A 125 3.44 6.13 -8.25
CA SER A 125 2.09 6.36 -7.73
C SER A 125 2.08 6.62 -6.23
N VAL A 126 1.02 7.27 -5.75
CA VAL A 126 0.76 7.47 -4.32
C VAL A 126 -0.31 6.50 -3.80
N GLY A 127 -1.38 6.29 -4.57
CA GLY A 127 -2.50 5.45 -4.14
C GLY A 127 -3.00 5.82 -2.75
N ASN A 128 -3.16 4.83 -1.88
CA ASN A 128 -3.56 5.02 -0.49
C ASN A 128 -2.38 5.16 0.50
N ASN A 129 -1.14 5.32 0.02
CA ASN A 129 0.06 5.33 0.85
C ASN A 129 0.04 6.37 1.97
N LYS A 130 -0.48 7.59 1.69
CA LYS A 130 -0.69 8.60 2.73
C LYS A 130 -1.50 8.05 3.91
N THR A 131 -2.57 7.32 3.61
CA THR A 131 -3.46 6.75 4.62
C THR A 131 -2.77 5.62 5.37
N TRP A 132 -2.06 4.75 4.65
CA TRP A 132 -1.33 3.63 5.28
C TRP A 132 -0.24 4.12 6.21
N LEU A 133 0.59 5.08 5.81
CA LEU A 133 1.63 5.67 6.64
C LEU A 133 1.07 6.31 7.92
N ALA A 134 -0.08 6.97 7.83
CA ALA A 134 -0.70 7.61 8.99
C ALA A 134 -1.35 6.61 9.95
N ARG A 135 -1.95 5.52 9.43
CA ARG A 135 -2.79 4.61 10.20
C ARG A 135 -2.08 3.37 10.74
N ALA A 136 -1.00 2.93 10.09
CA ALA A 136 -0.26 1.75 10.51
C ALA A 136 0.49 1.95 11.83
N ASP A 137 0.62 0.86 12.60
CA ASP A 137 1.46 0.83 13.79
C ASP A 137 2.94 0.71 13.44
N LYS A 138 3.26 -0.03 12.38
CA LYS A 138 4.63 -0.27 11.88
C LYS A 138 4.69 0.02 10.39
N ILE A 139 5.86 0.45 9.93
CA ILE A 139 6.08 0.83 8.54
C ILE A 139 7.35 0.15 8.03
N ILE A 140 7.26 -0.44 6.85
CA ILE A 140 8.39 -0.90 6.08
C ILE A 140 8.43 -0.08 4.79
N LEU A 141 9.57 0.52 4.52
CA LEU A 141 9.82 1.29 3.30
C LEU A 141 10.61 0.44 2.30
N GLU A 142 10.15 0.41 1.07
CA GLU A 142 10.87 -0.20 -0.04
C GLU A 142 11.39 0.92 -0.94
N VAL A 143 12.71 1.19 -0.88
CA VAL A 143 13.37 2.22 -1.68
C VAL A 143 13.75 1.62 -3.02
N ASN A 144 13.10 2.07 -4.09
CA ASN A 144 13.27 1.49 -5.42
C ASN A 144 14.13 2.38 -6.31
N SER A 145 15.38 1.95 -6.54
CA SER A 145 16.36 2.65 -7.37
C SER A 145 16.06 2.58 -8.88
N TRP A 146 15.16 1.70 -9.32
CA TRP A 146 14.67 1.68 -10.69
C TRP A 146 13.81 2.92 -11.00
N GLN A 147 13.13 3.46 -10.01
CA GLN A 147 12.32 4.67 -10.15
C GLN A 147 13.19 5.88 -10.46
N SER A 148 12.74 6.71 -11.39
CA SER A 148 13.48 7.91 -11.76
C SER A 148 13.50 8.94 -10.63
N PRO A 149 14.67 9.50 -10.25
CA PRO A 149 14.72 10.60 -9.30
C PRO A 149 13.97 11.86 -9.78
N ALA A 150 13.68 11.98 -11.07
CA ALA A 150 12.85 13.05 -11.63
C ALA A 150 11.37 12.99 -11.19
N LEU A 151 10.94 11.92 -10.50
CA LEU A 151 9.63 11.84 -9.84
C LEU A 151 9.51 12.80 -8.66
N GLU A 152 10.62 13.31 -8.12
CA GLU A 152 10.57 14.31 -7.06
C GLU A 152 9.88 15.60 -7.53
N GLY A 153 8.79 15.93 -6.86
CA GLY A 153 8.02 17.15 -7.16
C GLY A 153 6.84 16.97 -8.12
N ILE A 154 6.64 15.78 -8.72
CA ILE A 154 5.51 15.50 -9.60
C ILE A 154 4.19 15.43 -8.83
N HIS A 155 4.20 14.82 -7.65
CA HIS A 155 3.00 14.59 -6.87
C HIS A 155 2.49 15.84 -6.15
N ASP A 156 1.19 15.88 -5.90
CA ASP A 156 0.51 16.92 -5.12
C ASP A 156 -0.43 16.23 -4.10
N ILE A 157 0.08 15.96 -2.91
CA ILE A 157 -0.56 15.13 -1.90
C ILE A 157 -1.27 16.02 -0.89
N TYR A 158 -2.59 16.01 -0.91
CA TYR A 158 -3.41 16.82 -0.01
C TYR A 158 -3.43 16.24 1.41
N TYR A 159 -2.95 17.02 2.38
CA TYR A 159 -2.93 16.67 3.80
C TYR A 159 -4.04 17.30 4.63
N GLY A 160 -4.85 18.19 4.04
CA GLY A 160 -5.98 18.83 4.70
C GLY A 160 -7.23 17.96 4.84
N THR A 161 -7.11 16.64 4.68
CA THR A 161 -8.23 15.71 4.81
C THR A 161 -8.80 15.72 6.23
N GLN A 162 -10.06 16.05 6.35
CA GLN A 162 -10.79 16.00 7.63
C GLN A 162 -12.03 15.11 7.48
N LEU A 163 -12.41 14.46 8.59
CA LEU A 163 -13.64 13.68 8.64
C LEU A 163 -14.86 14.60 8.77
N PRO A 164 -16.03 14.21 8.24
CA PRO A 164 -17.26 14.95 8.50
C PRO A 164 -17.51 15.10 10.02
N PRO A 165 -18.04 16.23 10.47
CA PRO A 165 -18.51 17.42 9.73
C PRO A 165 -17.43 18.48 9.47
N LEU A 166 -16.18 18.20 9.79
CA LEU A 166 -15.08 19.18 9.79
C LEU A 166 -14.46 19.43 8.42
N ARG A 167 -15.04 18.87 7.35
CA ARG A 167 -14.52 19.06 6.00
C ARG A 167 -14.64 20.50 5.56
N VAL A 168 -13.55 21.01 4.98
CA VAL A 168 -13.48 22.33 4.36
C VAL A 168 -13.26 22.18 2.85
N PRO A 169 -13.72 23.15 2.03
CA PRO A 169 -13.40 23.16 0.61
C PRO A 169 -11.89 23.23 0.37
N ILE A 170 -11.42 22.54 -0.67
CA ILE A 170 -10.03 22.67 -1.12
C ILE A 170 -9.87 24.08 -1.73
N PRO A 171 -8.91 24.89 -1.23
CA PRO A 171 -8.71 26.26 -1.72
C PRO A 171 -7.97 26.26 -3.05
N LEU A 172 -8.69 25.98 -4.13
CA LEU A 172 -8.16 25.99 -5.49
C LEU A 172 -8.72 27.20 -6.23
N VAL A 173 -7.85 28.11 -6.68
CA VAL A 173 -8.20 29.36 -7.37
C VAL A 173 -7.74 29.32 -8.81
N ARG A 174 -6.57 28.76 -9.08
CA ARG A 174 -5.95 28.69 -10.41
C ARG A 174 -5.78 27.24 -10.84
N ALA A 175 -5.70 26.98 -12.12
CA ALA A 175 -5.52 25.64 -12.69
C ALA A 175 -4.15 25.00 -12.35
N ASP A 176 -3.16 25.84 -12.05
CA ASP A 176 -1.79 25.44 -11.70
C ASP A 176 -1.51 25.48 -10.18
N ASP A 177 -2.52 25.77 -9.35
CA ASP A 177 -2.36 25.78 -7.91
C ASP A 177 -2.06 24.37 -7.38
N ARG A 178 -1.08 24.29 -6.47
CA ARG A 178 -0.86 23.11 -5.65
C ARG A 178 -1.67 23.19 -4.36
N ILE A 179 -2.25 22.07 -3.96
CA ILE A 179 -3.10 21.99 -2.78
C ILE A 179 -2.45 21.19 -1.63
N GLY A 180 -1.30 20.56 -1.88
CA GLY A 180 -0.68 19.68 -0.92
C GLY A 180 0.85 19.67 -0.97
N SER A 181 1.41 18.55 -0.54
CA SER A 181 2.86 18.32 -0.49
C SER A 181 3.32 17.46 -1.66
N LYS A 182 4.53 17.71 -2.12
CA LYS A 182 5.21 16.82 -3.07
C LYS A 182 5.81 15.57 -2.43
N TYR A 183 5.78 15.50 -1.09
CA TYR A 183 6.32 14.39 -0.32
C TYR A 183 5.26 13.67 0.50
N LEU A 184 5.48 12.38 0.74
CA LEU A 184 4.78 11.66 1.79
C LEU A 184 5.49 11.90 3.13
N GLN A 185 4.68 12.08 4.17
CA GLN A 185 5.13 12.24 5.55
C GLN A 185 5.06 10.90 6.28
N VAL A 186 6.05 10.63 7.10
CA VAL A 186 6.15 9.42 7.91
C VAL A 186 6.56 9.78 9.33
N ASP A 187 6.02 9.07 10.30
CA ASP A 187 6.57 9.07 11.66
C ASP A 187 7.78 8.12 11.70
N PRO A 188 9.01 8.62 11.85
CA PRO A 188 10.19 7.78 11.84
C PRO A 188 10.21 6.74 12.97
N ALA A 189 9.51 6.99 14.08
CA ALA A 189 9.42 6.03 15.18
C ALA A 189 8.63 4.75 14.81
N LYS A 190 7.82 4.81 13.77
CA LYS A 190 7.06 3.66 13.25
C LYS A 190 7.84 2.86 12.19
N VAL A 191 8.92 3.41 11.63
CA VAL A 191 9.70 2.74 10.59
C VAL A 191 10.56 1.65 11.22
N VAL A 192 10.24 0.40 10.91
CA VAL A 192 10.93 -0.78 11.47
C VAL A 192 11.95 -1.38 10.51
N ALA A 193 11.82 -1.09 9.21
CA ALA A 193 12.79 -1.53 8.20
C ALA A 193 12.76 -0.63 6.97
N VAL A 194 13.91 -0.56 6.30
CA VAL A 194 14.08 0.02 4.97
C VAL A 194 14.75 -1.05 4.10
N VAL A 195 14.16 -1.36 2.96
CA VAL A 195 14.63 -2.37 2.02
C VAL A 195 14.94 -1.68 0.70
N GLU A 196 16.06 -2.00 0.11
CA GLU A 196 16.43 -1.51 -1.22
C GLU A 196 16.02 -2.50 -2.31
N THR A 197 15.55 -1.99 -3.43
CA THR A 197 15.18 -2.78 -4.62
C THR A 197 15.49 -2.00 -5.90
N ASP A 198 15.56 -2.71 -7.02
CA ASP A 198 15.69 -2.14 -8.37
C ASP A 198 14.62 -2.72 -9.33
N LYS A 199 13.56 -3.32 -8.79
CA LYS A 199 12.54 -3.98 -9.59
C LYS A 199 11.69 -2.98 -10.39
N PRO A 200 11.48 -3.24 -11.69
CA PRO A 200 10.69 -2.36 -12.55
C PRO A 200 9.20 -2.39 -12.20
N ASP A 201 8.51 -1.30 -12.53
CA ASP A 201 7.05 -1.30 -12.61
C ASP A 201 6.56 -2.22 -13.74
N ARG A 202 5.31 -2.63 -13.67
CA ARG A 202 4.66 -3.46 -14.69
C ARG A 202 3.76 -2.61 -15.59
N ASN A 203 3.73 -2.96 -16.86
CA ASN A 203 2.83 -2.38 -17.86
C ASN A 203 1.51 -3.16 -17.93
#